data_d15e73d5df7130a8110498ebbf6a93f8
#
_entry.id   d15e73d5df7130a8110498ebbf6a93f8
#
_cell.length_a   1.000
_cell.length_b   1.000
_cell.length_c   1.000
_cell.angle_alpha   90.00
_cell.angle_beta   90.00
_cell.angle_gamma   90.00
#
_symmetry.space_group_name_H-M   'P 1'
#
loop_
_entity.id
_entity.type
_entity.pdbx_description
1 polymer ?
#
loop_
_entity_poly.entity_id
_entity_poly.type
_entity_poly.pdbx_seq_one_letter_code
_entity_poly.pdbx_strand_id
1 'polypeptide(L)'
;MAANRADRKVRWFGTKVELFVFAAAVPEIDVATLGEFTAWAMRYAKSLRGGIPGARNAAFVLPALVSARVRPEAAQWAAHDARILDTTLISRPLTVEVAPATVRTTMYRGRVVWGGMFTGHVLEKAALYFP
;
A
#
# COMPACT_ATOMS: atom_id res chain seq x y z
N MET A 1 -5.64 -11.26 -5.37
CA MET A 1 -4.21 -11.60 -5.22
C MET A 1 -3.64 -10.94 -3.98
N ALA A 2 -2.87 -11.68 -3.24
CA ALA A 2 -2.15 -11.14 -2.09
C ALA A 2 -0.68 -11.58 -2.14
N ALA A 3 0.23 -10.70 -1.78
CA ALA A 3 1.65 -11.00 -1.68
C ALA A 3 2.22 -10.38 -0.40
N ASN A 4 3.17 -11.08 0.20
CA ASN A 4 3.87 -10.62 1.38
C ASN A 4 5.37 -10.75 1.17
N ARG A 5 6.10 -9.74 1.61
CA ARG A 5 7.55 -9.72 1.61
C ARG A 5 8.07 -9.11 2.90
N ALA A 6 9.11 -9.71 3.44
CA ALA A 6 9.79 -9.18 4.62
C ALA A 6 11.26 -8.87 4.29
N ASP A 7 11.66 -7.65 4.57
CA ASP A 7 13.02 -7.18 4.35
C ASP A 7 13.60 -6.55 5.62
N ARG A 8 14.93 -6.66 5.78
CA ARG A 8 15.66 -6.03 6.87
C ARG A 8 16.95 -5.43 6.32
N LYS A 9 17.23 -4.19 6.67
CA LYS A 9 18.47 -3.50 6.31
C LYS A 9 19.13 -2.90 7.54
N VAL A 10 20.45 -2.88 7.57
CA VAL A 10 21.22 -2.31 8.70
C VAL A 10 20.87 -0.83 8.93
N ARG A 11 20.67 -0.05 7.86
CA ARG A 11 20.27 1.36 7.93
C ARG A 11 18.93 1.60 8.65
N TRP A 12 18.15 0.56 8.89
CA TRP A 12 16.89 0.61 9.63
C TRP A 12 17.05 0.18 11.10
N PHE A 13 18.28 0.15 11.60
CA PHE A 13 18.59 -0.25 12.97
C PHE A 13 18.01 -1.62 13.34
N GLY A 14 18.06 -2.56 12.41
CA GLY A 14 17.53 -3.90 12.61
C GLY A 14 16.02 -4.03 12.55
N THR A 15 15.30 -2.96 12.20
CA THR A 15 13.85 -3.01 12.01
C THR A 15 13.51 -3.94 10.84
N LYS A 16 12.63 -4.91 11.10
CA LYS A 16 12.06 -5.75 10.06
C LYS A 16 10.96 -4.98 9.33
N VAL A 17 11.04 -4.96 8.01
CA VAL A 17 10.02 -4.34 7.17
C VAL A 17 9.27 -5.43 6.43
N GLU A 18 7.96 -5.49 6.62
CA GLU A 18 7.06 -6.37 5.88
C GLU A 18 6.26 -5.56 4.87
N LEU A 19 6.18 -6.07 3.65
CA LEU A 19 5.37 -5.48 2.60
C LEU A 19 4.23 -6.43 2.27
N PHE A 20 3.01 -5.95 2.42
CA PHE A 20 1.79 -6.65 2.06
C PHE A 20 1.18 -6.01 0.83
N VAL A 21 0.91 -6.81 -0.19
CA VAL A 21 0.23 -6.37 -1.40
C VAL A 21 -1.09 -7.12 -1.51
N PHE A 22 -2.19 -6.38 -1.61
CA PHE A 22 -3.52 -6.92 -1.85
C PHE A 22 -4.07 -6.32 -3.12
N ALA A 23 -4.57 -7.14 -4.02
CA ALA A 23 -5.16 -6.67 -5.26
C ALA A 23 -6.50 -7.34 -5.51
N ALA A 24 -7.46 -6.56 -5.97
CA ALA A 24 -8.78 -7.03 -6.36
C ALA A 24 -9.29 -6.27 -7.58
N ALA A 25 -9.99 -6.99 -8.45
CA ALA A 25 -10.68 -6.38 -9.59
C ALA A 25 -12.12 -6.02 -9.18
N VAL A 26 -12.55 -4.83 -9.54
CA VAL A 26 -13.90 -4.33 -9.27
C VAL A 26 -14.49 -3.68 -10.53
N PRO A 27 -15.84 -3.61 -10.67
CA PRO A 27 -16.47 -2.97 -11.84
C PRO A 27 -16.15 -1.48 -11.97
N GLU A 28 -16.04 -0.78 -10.84
CA GLU A 28 -15.73 0.65 -10.79
C GLU A 28 -15.04 0.97 -9.48
N ILE A 29 -14.04 1.84 -9.51
CA ILE A 29 -13.35 2.33 -8.32
C ILE A 29 -13.86 3.72 -7.98
N ASP A 30 -14.56 3.85 -6.88
CA ASP A 30 -14.93 5.11 -6.25
C ASP A 30 -14.21 5.27 -4.90
N VAL A 31 -14.35 6.43 -4.26
CA VAL A 31 -13.70 6.71 -2.99
C VAL A 31 -14.16 5.74 -1.89
N ALA A 32 -15.46 5.44 -1.84
CA ALA A 32 -16.02 4.53 -0.83
C ALA A 32 -15.44 3.12 -0.96
N THR A 33 -15.43 2.58 -2.18
CA THR A 33 -14.90 1.24 -2.47
C THR A 33 -13.40 1.16 -2.14
N LEU A 34 -12.63 2.15 -2.56
CA LEU A 34 -11.20 2.19 -2.28
C LEU A 34 -10.92 2.35 -0.79
N GLY A 35 -11.68 3.22 -0.11
CA GLY A 35 -11.56 3.43 1.33
C GLY A 35 -11.86 2.16 2.14
N GLU A 36 -12.94 1.47 1.82
CA GLU A 36 -13.31 0.22 2.47
C GLU A 36 -12.27 -0.89 2.25
N PHE A 37 -11.81 -1.03 1.01
CA PHE A 37 -10.77 -2.00 0.68
C PHE A 37 -9.46 -1.70 1.41
N THR A 38 -9.05 -0.43 1.45
CA THR A 38 -7.86 0.01 2.18
C THR A 38 -7.98 -0.30 3.66
N ALA A 39 -9.12 0.01 4.29
CA ALA A 39 -9.35 -0.27 5.71
C ALA A 39 -9.32 -1.78 5.99
N TRP A 40 -9.94 -2.58 5.15
CA TRP A 40 -9.89 -4.03 5.26
C TRP A 40 -8.45 -4.55 5.14
N ALA A 41 -7.71 -4.10 4.12
CA ALA A 41 -6.35 -4.53 3.87
C ALA A 41 -5.42 -4.19 5.06
N MET A 42 -5.57 -3.01 5.62
CA MET A 42 -4.79 -2.59 6.80
C MET A 42 -5.10 -3.46 8.02
N ARG A 43 -6.37 -3.73 8.30
CA ARG A 43 -6.77 -4.61 9.41
C ARG A 43 -6.26 -6.04 9.20
N TYR A 44 -6.38 -6.55 7.98
CA TYR A 44 -5.90 -7.88 7.65
C TYR A 44 -4.38 -8.00 7.77
N ALA A 45 -3.64 -7.03 7.24
CA ALA A 45 -2.19 -6.97 7.38
C ALA A 45 -1.77 -6.89 8.86
N LYS A 46 -2.49 -6.12 9.67
CA LYS A 46 -2.24 -6.05 11.11
C LYS A 46 -2.40 -7.41 11.78
N SER A 47 -3.42 -8.19 11.38
CA SER A 47 -3.64 -9.53 11.92
C SER A 47 -2.56 -10.53 11.49
N LEU A 48 -2.01 -10.36 10.28
CA LEU A 48 -0.94 -11.21 9.75
C LEU A 48 0.45 -10.82 10.23
N ARG A 49 0.61 -9.55 10.64
CA ARG A 49 1.90 -9.05 11.10
C ARG A 49 2.35 -9.84 12.32
N GLY A 50 3.31 -10.74 12.10
CA GLY A 50 3.95 -11.49 13.15
C GLY A 50 4.98 -10.63 13.87
N GLY A 51 5.29 -10.99 15.10
CA GLY A 51 6.37 -10.37 15.84
C GLY A 51 6.23 -10.58 17.33
N ILE A 52 7.38 -10.55 18.01
CA ILE A 52 7.43 -10.56 19.46
C ILE A 52 7.00 -9.17 19.93
N PRO A 53 6.14 -9.05 20.97
CA PRO A 53 5.80 -7.74 21.54
C PRO A 53 7.07 -6.95 21.87
N GLY A 54 7.15 -5.70 21.42
CA GLY A 54 8.31 -4.83 21.58
C GLY A 54 9.35 -4.93 20.46
N ALA A 55 9.24 -5.87 19.54
CA ALA A 55 10.12 -5.91 18.37
C ALA A 55 9.82 -4.74 17.42
N ARG A 56 10.87 -4.15 16.83
CA ARG A 56 10.74 -3.07 15.85
C ARG A 56 10.36 -3.65 14.49
N ASN A 57 9.09 -3.75 14.22
CA ASN A 57 8.56 -4.19 12.94
C ASN A 57 7.75 -3.08 12.29
N ALA A 58 8.05 -2.78 11.03
CA ALA A 58 7.25 -1.89 10.21
C ALA A 58 6.51 -2.72 9.15
N ALA A 59 5.26 -2.41 8.94
CA ALA A 59 4.47 -3.03 7.88
C ALA A 59 3.95 -1.96 6.92
N PHE A 60 4.13 -2.22 5.62
CA PHE A 60 3.62 -1.39 4.55
C PHE A 60 2.60 -2.19 3.76
N VAL A 61 1.49 -1.56 3.49
CA VAL A 61 0.36 -2.19 2.82
C VAL A 61 0.08 -1.46 1.51
N LEU A 62 -0.02 -2.21 0.43
CA LEU A 62 -0.37 -1.70 -0.89
C LEU A 62 -1.73 -2.29 -1.31
N PRO A 63 -2.84 -1.68 -0.89
CA PRO A 63 -4.16 -2.11 -1.35
C PRO A 63 -4.41 -1.56 -2.75
N ALA A 64 -4.49 -2.45 -3.73
CA ALA A 64 -4.67 -2.12 -5.13
C ALA A 64 -6.07 -2.54 -5.61
N LEU A 65 -6.84 -1.60 -6.13
CA LEU A 65 -8.04 -1.91 -6.88
C LEU A 65 -7.80 -1.73 -8.37
N VAL A 66 -8.25 -2.69 -9.14
CA VAL A 66 -8.08 -2.74 -10.60
C VAL A 66 -9.45 -2.63 -11.25
N SER A 67 -9.60 -1.69 -12.18
CA SER A 67 -10.86 -1.51 -12.92
C SER A 67 -10.61 -0.82 -14.26
N ALA A 68 -11.51 -1.02 -15.21
CA ALA A 68 -11.59 -0.22 -16.42
C ALA A 68 -12.20 1.16 -16.14
N ARG A 69 -12.80 1.36 -14.98
CA ARG A 69 -13.48 2.60 -14.59
C ARG A 69 -12.97 3.08 -13.25
N VAL A 70 -12.18 4.14 -13.27
CA VAL A 70 -11.67 4.78 -12.04
C VAL A 70 -12.23 6.19 -11.96
N ARG A 71 -13.00 6.46 -10.92
CA ARG A 71 -13.50 7.81 -10.66
C ARG A 71 -12.34 8.75 -10.38
N PRO A 72 -12.34 9.98 -10.91
CA PRO A 72 -11.27 10.94 -10.64
C PRO A 72 -11.04 11.19 -9.16
N GLU A 73 -12.10 11.23 -8.36
CA GLU A 73 -12.04 11.43 -6.91
C GLU A 73 -11.30 10.29 -6.22
N ALA A 74 -11.48 9.05 -6.69
CA ALA A 74 -10.77 7.89 -6.14
C ALA A 74 -9.28 7.96 -6.43
N ALA A 75 -8.89 8.32 -7.66
CA ALA A 75 -7.50 8.52 -8.04
C ALA A 75 -6.86 9.64 -7.21
N GLN A 76 -7.55 10.76 -7.03
CA GLN A 76 -7.09 11.87 -6.20
C GLN A 76 -6.92 11.44 -4.74
N TRP A 77 -7.86 10.69 -4.20
CA TRP A 77 -7.79 10.16 -2.83
C TRP A 77 -6.58 9.25 -2.65
N ALA A 78 -6.29 8.38 -3.63
CA ALA A 78 -5.11 7.52 -3.61
C ALA A 78 -3.81 8.31 -3.70
N ALA A 79 -3.77 9.37 -4.50
CA ALA A 79 -2.58 10.18 -4.72
C ALA A 79 -2.30 11.19 -3.61
N HIS A 80 -3.27 11.49 -2.76
CA HIS A 80 -3.18 12.61 -1.81
C HIS A 80 -2.21 12.34 -0.67
N ASP A 81 -2.31 11.18 -0.01
CA ASP A 81 -1.44 10.85 1.11
C ASP A 81 -1.45 9.34 1.41
N ALA A 82 -0.47 8.91 2.19
CA ALA A 82 -0.48 7.57 2.77
C ALA A 82 -1.50 7.50 3.92
N ARG A 83 -2.00 6.30 4.19
CA ARG A 83 -2.90 6.06 5.32
C ARG A 83 -2.12 5.39 6.45
N ILE A 84 -2.23 5.94 7.64
CA ILE A 84 -1.48 5.49 8.81
C ILE A 84 -2.46 4.95 9.84
N LEU A 85 -2.29 3.68 10.21
CA LEU A 85 -3.06 3.09 11.30
C LEU A 85 -2.35 3.30 12.64
N ASP A 86 -1.04 3.10 12.64
CA ASP A 86 -0.17 3.39 13.77
C ASP A 86 1.24 3.70 13.25
N THR A 87 2.20 3.97 14.14
CA THR A 87 3.56 4.33 13.73
C THR A 87 4.31 3.23 12.99
N THR A 88 3.77 2.02 12.97
CA THR A 88 4.41 0.85 12.35
C THR A 88 3.59 0.23 11.22
N LEU A 89 2.39 0.75 10.93
CA LEU A 89 1.53 0.26 9.86
C LEU A 89 1.08 1.40 8.96
N ILE A 90 1.62 1.44 7.76
CA ILE A 90 1.39 2.51 6.80
C ILE A 90 0.89 1.90 5.49
N SER A 91 -0.16 2.47 4.95
CA SER A 91 -0.75 2.03 3.69
C SER A 91 -0.62 3.09 2.60
N ARG A 92 -0.33 2.64 1.40
CA ARG A 92 -0.39 3.48 0.19
C ARG A 92 -1.41 2.86 -0.76
N PRO A 93 -2.69 3.24 -0.61
CA PRO A 93 -3.73 2.73 -1.51
C PRO A 93 -3.46 3.17 -2.94
N LEU A 94 -3.81 2.32 -3.89
CA LEU A 94 -3.60 2.64 -5.29
C LEU A 94 -4.77 2.19 -6.15
N THR A 95 -4.98 2.93 -7.23
CA THR A 95 -5.91 2.59 -8.29
C THR A 95 -5.13 2.17 -9.52
N VAL A 96 -5.59 1.12 -10.17
CA VAL A 96 -5.04 0.64 -11.43
C VAL A 96 -6.17 0.70 -12.46
N GLU A 97 -6.06 1.65 -13.38
CA GLU A 97 -7.00 1.78 -14.49
C GLU A 97 -6.49 1.00 -15.69
N VAL A 98 -7.28 0.07 -16.17
CA VAL A 98 -6.94 -0.78 -17.30
C VAL A 98 -7.77 -0.36 -18.50
N ALA A 99 -7.11 0.18 -19.53
CA ALA A 99 -7.70 0.48 -20.82
C ALA A 99 -7.13 -0.46 -21.89
N PRO A 100 -7.76 -0.58 -23.09
CA PRO A 100 -7.30 -1.52 -24.11
C PRO A 100 -5.82 -1.40 -24.50
N ALA A 101 -5.24 -0.21 -24.40
CA ALA A 101 -3.86 0.04 -24.81
C ALA A 101 -2.95 0.55 -23.68
N THR A 102 -3.49 0.81 -22.47
CA THR A 102 -2.74 1.44 -21.39
C THR A 102 -3.14 0.92 -20.02
N VAL A 103 -2.19 0.95 -19.08
CA VAL A 103 -2.44 0.72 -17.66
C VAL A 103 -1.94 1.94 -16.91
N ARG A 104 -2.81 2.56 -16.12
CA ARG A 104 -2.45 3.73 -15.30
C ARG A 104 -2.58 3.39 -13.83
N THR A 105 -1.46 3.51 -13.13
CA THR A 105 -1.40 3.32 -11.68
C THR A 105 -1.28 4.68 -10.99
N THR A 106 -2.17 4.94 -10.03
CA THR A 106 -2.15 6.16 -9.22
C THR A 106 -1.96 5.80 -7.76
N MET A 107 -0.93 6.37 -7.14
CA MET A 107 -0.56 6.13 -5.75
C MET A 107 0.20 7.33 -5.22
N TYR A 108 0.08 7.61 -3.92
CA TYR A 108 0.92 8.60 -3.25
C TYR A 108 2.38 8.13 -3.21
N ARG A 109 3.29 8.96 -3.69
CA ARG A 109 4.72 8.64 -3.80
C ARG A 109 5.60 9.52 -2.90
N GLY A 110 4.99 10.40 -2.12
CA GLY A 110 5.72 11.26 -1.21
C GLY A 110 6.17 10.56 0.07
N ARG A 111 6.91 11.29 0.90
CA ARG A 111 7.32 10.81 2.22
C ARG A 111 6.19 11.02 3.22
N VAL A 112 6.19 10.21 4.27
CA VAL A 112 5.32 10.36 5.43
C VAL A 112 6.13 10.74 6.65
N VAL A 113 5.49 11.38 7.65
CA VAL A 113 6.16 11.79 8.89
C VAL A 113 6.73 10.56 9.61
N TRP A 114 5.91 9.53 9.76
CA TRP A 114 6.32 8.28 10.36
C TRP A 114 6.70 7.27 9.27
N GLY A 115 7.84 6.63 9.42
CA GLY A 115 8.30 5.64 8.45
C GLY A 115 8.85 6.23 7.14
N GLY A 116 9.11 7.55 7.09
CA GLY A 116 9.63 8.21 5.89
C GLY A 116 10.96 7.65 5.40
N MET A 117 11.78 7.10 6.30
CA MET A 117 13.04 6.44 5.97
C MET A 117 12.87 5.20 5.06
N PHE A 118 11.68 4.61 5.04
CA PHE A 118 11.38 3.43 4.22
C PHE A 118 10.75 3.78 2.86
N THR A 119 10.45 5.04 2.60
CA THR A 119 9.71 5.47 1.40
C THR A 119 10.36 4.97 0.11
N GLY A 120 11.67 5.17 -0.05
CA GLY A 120 12.38 4.74 -1.25
C GLY A 120 12.29 3.22 -1.47
N HIS A 121 12.44 2.44 -0.42
CA HIS A 121 12.32 0.98 -0.48
C HIS A 121 10.91 0.53 -0.86
N VAL A 122 9.90 1.14 -0.26
CA VAL A 122 8.50 0.81 -0.56
C VAL A 122 8.17 1.13 -2.01
N LEU A 123 8.59 2.28 -2.52
CA LEU A 123 8.35 2.68 -3.91
C LEU A 123 9.09 1.77 -4.90
N GLU A 124 10.32 1.38 -4.59
CA GLU A 124 11.09 0.42 -5.38
C GLU A 124 10.35 -0.93 -5.48
N LYS A 125 9.84 -1.44 -4.36
CA LYS A 125 9.11 -2.70 -4.34
C LYS A 125 7.74 -2.58 -5.00
N ALA A 126 7.06 -1.45 -4.82
CA ALA A 126 5.79 -1.21 -5.49
C ALA A 126 5.93 -1.27 -7.02
N ALA A 127 7.02 -0.75 -7.58
CA ALA A 127 7.28 -0.77 -9.02
C ALA A 127 7.46 -2.19 -9.59
N LEU A 128 7.76 -3.19 -8.76
CA LEU A 128 7.82 -4.59 -9.19
C LEU A 128 6.43 -5.17 -9.47
N TYR A 129 5.42 -4.68 -8.77
CA TYR A 129 4.05 -5.17 -8.88
C TYR A 129 3.16 -4.25 -9.73
N PHE A 130 3.45 -2.95 -9.71
CA PHE A 130 2.65 -1.91 -10.34
C PHE A 130 3.56 -0.94 -11.11
N PRO A 131 4.06 -1.36 -12.25
CA PRO A 131 4.96 -0.54 -13.08
C PRO A 131 4.30 0.73 -13.63
#